data_9c2cfb1b2687deb1fb53624427863dae
#
_entry.id   9c2cfb1b2687deb1fb53624427863dae
#
_cell.length_a   1.000
_cell.length_b   1.000
_cell.length_c   1.000
_cell.angle_alpha   90.00
_cell.angle_beta   90.00
_cell.angle_gamma   90.00
#
_symmetry.space_group_name_H-M   'P 1'
#
loop_
_entity.id
_entity.type
_entity.pdbx_description
1 polymer ?
#
loop_
_entity_poly.entity_id
_entity_poly.type
_entity_poly.pdbx_seq_one_letter_code
_entity_poly.pdbx_strand_id
1 'polypeptide(L)'
;MDIKDYIFKNQEYFEDFITRSTYHSNGIEGNTLSYAETYAILFNDNEFQVSAKPREIYEAINHKYAVNYILNHLDEELSERIIKDTAILINRNISEISGYRTVSVRIRGAEHIPPEPVQIPQQMMYFVYNYNHTEFDSVYQKIAQTHLRFEQIHPFEDGNGRTGRLLLNYELLKNNLAPVVIPKDRRSDYFEMLGNNDSVALEKFLEELSMQEQERIRTMPVKESVVETLKENKRKAEAKDAENRKQPHVKTE
;
A
#
# COMPACT_ATOMS: atom_id res chain seq x y z
N MET A 1 6.96 18.69 3.52
CA MET A 1 7.09 17.85 2.32
C MET A 1 5.79 17.08 2.21
N ASP A 2 5.15 17.09 1.07
CA ASP A 2 3.99 16.26 0.79
C ASP A 2 4.46 14.83 0.54
N ILE A 3 4.01 13.87 1.36
CA ILE A 3 4.47 12.47 1.31
C ILE A 3 3.94 11.77 0.07
N LYS A 4 2.69 12.04 -0.35
CA LYS A 4 2.12 11.52 -1.59
C LYS A 4 2.97 11.96 -2.78
N ASP A 5 3.25 13.24 -2.87
CA ASP A 5 4.12 13.83 -3.90
C ASP A 5 5.52 13.21 -3.90
N TYR A 6 6.10 13.01 -2.71
CA TYR A 6 7.40 12.37 -2.58
C TYR A 6 7.40 10.94 -3.11
N ILE A 7 6.39 10.14 -2.76
CA ILE A 7 6.24 8.75 -3.23
C ILE A 7 6.20 8.71 -4.77
N PHE A 8 5.41 9.58 -5.40
CA PHE A 8 5.27 9.58 -6.86
C PHE A 8 6.48 10.16 -7.60
N LYS A 9 7.24 11.05 -6.98
CA LYS A 9 8.40 11.69 -7.60
C LYS A 9 9.72 10.96 -7.36
N ASN A 10 9.78 10.08 -6.36
CA ASN A 10 10.97 9.32 -6.02
C ASN A 10 10.82 7.85 -6.41
N GLN A 11 11.25 7.51 -7.62
CA GLN A 11 11.14 6.15 -8.17
C GLN A 11 11.83 5.10 -7.27
N GLU A 12 13.00 5.41 -6.70
CA GLU A 12 13.76 4.50 -5.84
C GLU A 12 12.99 4.20 -4.56
N TYR A 13 12.42 5.23 -3.93
CA TYR A 13 11.57 5.04 -2.75
C TYR A 13 10.28 4.28 -3.09
N PHE A 14 9.64 4.62 -4.22
CA PHE A 14 8.43 3.94 -4.66
C PHE A 14 8.65 2.44 -4.83
N GLU A 15 9.71 2.04 -5.52
CA GLU A 15 10.04 0.62 -5.73
C GLU A 15 10.38 -0.08 -4.41
N ASP A 16 11.17 0.55 -3.54
CA ASP A 16 11.48 0.03 -2.21
C ASP A 16 10.22 -0.13 -1.36
N PHE A 17 9.39 0.90 -1.28
CA PHE A 17 8.15 0.85 -0.50
C PHE A 17 7.18 -0.24 -1.01
N ILE A 18 6.94 -0.30 -2.31
CA ILE A 18 6.05 -1.31 -2.91
C ILE A 18 6.60 -2.71 -2.64
N THR A 19 7.92 -2.92 -2.80
CA THR A 19 8.54 -4.23 -2.57
C THR A 19 8.41 -4.65 -1.10
N ARG A 20 8.76 -3.77 -0.15
CA ARG A 20 8.65 -4.06 1.29
C ARG A 20 7.20 -4.32 1.69
N SER A 21 6.30 -3.45 1.29
CA SER A 21 4.88 -3.57 1.58
C SER A 21 4.31 -4.90 1.06
N THR A 22 4.64 -5.28 -0.17
CA THR A 22 4.22 -6.54 -0.79
C THR A 22 4.82 -7.75 -0.07
N TYR A 23 6.14 -7.75 0.13
CA TYR A 23 6.87 -8.85 0.76
C TYR A 23 6.37 -9.13 2.17
N HIS A 24 6.25 -8.10 2.98
CA HIS A 24 5.83 -8.25 4.37
C HIS A 24 4.34 -8.57 4.48
N SER A 25 3.48 -7.85 3.76
CA SER A 25 2.04 -8.07 3.84
C SER A 25 1.62 -9.46 3.38
N ASN A 26 2.19 -9.96 2.29
CA ASN A 26 1.95 -11.34 1.83
C ASN A 26 2.62 -12.37 2.74
N GLY A 27 3.82 -12.07 3.28
CA GLY A 27 4.53 -12.93 4.22
C GLY A 27 3.76 -13.14 5.53
N ILE A 28 3.03 -12.15 6.02
CA ILE A 28 2.11 -12.27 7.17
C ILE A 28 1.04 -13.34 6.88
N GLU A 29 0.57 -13.45 5.65
CA GLU A 29 -0.43 -14.44 5.23
C GLU A 29 0.19 -15.81 4.86
N GLY A 30 1.52 -15.93 4.93
CA GLY A 30 2.22 -17.20 4.70
C GLY A 30 2.79 -17.38 3.30
N ASN A 31 2.86 -16.31 2.49
CA ASN A 31 3.60 -16.31 1.24
C ASN A 31 5.09 -16.51 1.51
N THR A 32 5.76 -17.35 0.72
CA THR A 32 7.15 -17.80 0.97
C THR A 32 8.18 -17.12 0.09
N LEU A 33 7.76 -16.23 -0.82
CA LEU A 33 8.70 -15.46 -1.65
C LEU A 33 9.76 -14.74 -0.79
N SER A 34 10.97 -14.74 -1.24
CA SER A 34 12.04 -13.89 -0.69
C SER A 34 11.84 -12.44 -1.13
N TYR A 35 12.54 -11.52 -0.46
CA TYR A 35 12.52 -10.12 -0.86
C TYR A 35 13.00 -9.91 -2.30
N ALA A 36 14.10 -10.59 -2.69
CA ALA A 36 14.67 -10.51 -4.03
C ALA A 36 13.70 -11.03 -5.10
N GLU A 37 13.02 -12.16 -4.85
CA GLU A 37 12.00 -12.69 -5.75
C GLU A 37 10.80 -11.76 -5.86
N THR A 38 10.36 -11.17 -4.73
CA THR A 38 9.27 -10.18 -4.74
C THR A 38 9.66 -8.97 -5.61
N TYR A 39 10.85 -8.40 -5.42
CA TYR A 39 11.34 -7.30 -6.25
C TYR A 39 11.39 -7.68 -7.74
N ALA A 40 11.93 -8.85 -8.05
CA ALA A 40 12.04 -9.33 -9.42
C ALA A 40 10.67 -9.48 -10.10
N ILE A 41 9.67 -10.03 -9.39
CA ILE A 41 8.28 -10.15 -9.90
C ILE A 41 7.66 -8.77 -10.16
N LEU A 42 7.97 -7.77 -9.33
CA LEU A 42 7.31 -6.47 -9.39
C LEU A 42 7.94 -5.50 -10.39
N PHE A 43 9.27 -5.60 -10.62
CA PHE A 43 10.02 -4.57 -11.32
C PHE A 43 11.02 -5.07 -12.38
N ASN A 44 11.27 -6.40 -12.47
CA ASN A 44 12.10 -6.98 -13.50
C ASN A 44 11.25 -7.53 -14.66
N ASP A 45 11.00 -6.70 -15.67
CA ASP A 45 10.06 -7.03 -16.76
C ASP A 45 10.54 -8.16 -17.69
N ASN A 46 11.83 -8.51 -17.71
CA ASN A 46 12.35 -9.34 -18.79
C ASN A 46 13.05 -10.66 -18.41
N GLU A 47 13.56 -10.82 -17.20
CA GLU A 47 14.32 -12.05 -16.85
C GLU A 47 14.30 -12.33 -15.35
N PHE A 48 13.25 -12.96 -14.85
CA PHE A 48 13.36 -13.56 -13.52
C PHE A 48 13.01 -15.05 -13.57
N GLN A 49 13.79 -15.85 -12.85
CA GLN A 49 13.44 -17.24 -12.55
C GLN A 49 13.05 -17.29 -11.07
N VAL A 50 11.77 -17.54 -10.83
CA VAL A 50 11.23 -17.69 -9.48
C VAL A 50 10.64 -19.08 -9.36
N SER A 51 11.06 -19.84 -8.35
CA SER A 51 10.47 -21.12 -8.00
C SER A 51 9.41 -20.92 -6.91
N ALA A 52 8.21 -20.52 -7.31
CA ALA A 52 7.11 -20.26 -6.40
C ALA A 52 5.80 -20.85 -6.92
N LYS A 53 4.82 -20.99 -6.02
CA LYS A 53 3.47 -21.38 -6.42
C LYS A 53 2.83 -20.25 -7.23
N PRO A 54 2.04 -20.55 -8.29
CA PRO A 54 1.35 -19.50 -9.06
C PRO A 54 0.57 -18.51 -8.19
N ARG A 55 -0.09 -18.99 -7.13
CA ARG A 55 -0.80 -18.15 -6.16
C ARG A 55 0.11 -17.09 -5.55
N GLU A 56 1.32 -17.44 -5.13
CA GLU A 56 2.25 -16.53 -4.47
C GLU A 56 2.74 -15.42 -5.41
N ILE A 57 2.91 -15.75 -6.70
CA ILE A 57 3.25 -14.79 -7.74
C ILE A 57 2.09 -13.81 -7.96
N TYR A 58 0.85 -14.31 -8.08
CA TYR A 58 -0.32 -13.46 -8.22
C TYR A 58 -0.54 -12.57 -6.98
N GLU A 59 -0.31 -13.08 -5.78
CA GLU A 59 -0.38 -12.27 -4.55
C GLU A 59 0.57 -11.08 -4.59
N ALA A 60 1.80 -11.25 -5.10
CA ALA A 60 2.74 -10.15 -5.25
C ALA A 60 2.29 -9.13 -6.30
N ILE A 61 1.93 -9.58 -7.50
CA ILE A 61 1.46 -8.71 -8.59
C ILE A 61 0.20 -7.94 -8.18
N ASN A 62 -0.77 -8.63 -7.59
CA ASN A 62 -2.03 -8.07 -7.17
C ASN A 62 -1.86 -7.01 -6.09
N HIS A 63 -0.95 -7.24 -5.13
CA HIS A 63 -0.67 -6.27 -4.08
C HIS A 63 -0.12 -4.96 -4.66
N LYS A 64 0.79 -5.02 -5.63
CA LYS A 64 1.28 -3.82 -6.35
C LYS A 64 0.12 -3.05 -7.01
N TYR A 65 -0.79 -3.74 -7.69
CA TYR A 65 -1.96 -3.08 -8.31
C TYR A 65 -2.89 -2.47 -7.26
N ALA A 66 -3.12 -3.16 -6.15
CA ALA A 66 -3.96 -2.65 -5.07
C ALA A 66 -3.35 -1.43 -4.37
N VAL A 67 -2.02 -1.41 -4.14
CA VAL A 67 -1.32 -0.22 -3.63
C VAL A 67 -1.48 0.95 -4.60
N ASN A 68 -1.24 0.74 -5.90
CA ASN A 68 -1.43 1.80 -6.90
C ASN A 68 -2.88 2.31 -6.94
N TYR A 69 -3.85 1.42 -6.81
CA TYR A 69 -5.26 1.80 -6.73
C TYR A 69 -5.50 2.73 -5.53
N ILE A 70 -5.05 2.35 -4.35
CA ILE A 70 -5.18 3.16 -3.12
C ILE A 70 -4.53 4.53 -3.29
N LEU A 71 -3.31 4.59 -3.82
CA LEU A 71 -2.58 5.85 -4.06
C LEU A 71 -3.33 6.81 -5.00
N ASN A 72 -4.06 6.28 -5.97
CA ASN A 72 -4.84 7.10 -6.91
C ASN A 72 -6.21 7.55 -6.37
N HIS A 73 -6.65 7.05 -5.21
CA HIS A 73 -7.94 7.39 -4.60
C HIS A 73 -7.80 8.15 -3.26
N LEU A 74 -6.61 8.66 -2.94
CA LEU A 74 -6.37 9.37 -1.67
C LEU A 74 -7.19 10.66 -1.52
N ASP A 75 -7.62 11.27 -2.62
CA ASP A 75 -8.41 12.49 -2.61
C ASP A 75 -9.93 12.23 -2.41
N GLU A 76 -10.36 10.97 -2.42
CA GLU A 76 -11.75 10.57 -2.19
C GLU A 76 -12.01 10.27 -0.70
N GLU A 77 -13.25 10.26 -0.27
CA GLU A 77 -13.65 9.68 1.01
C GLU A 77 -13.68 8.14 0.90
N LEU A 78 -13.32 7.46 2.00
CA LEU A 78 -13.42 6.00 2.02
C LEU A 78 -14.85 5.56 1.77
N SER A 79 -15.04 4.65 0.83
CA SER A 79 -16.33 4.11 0.44
C SER A 79 -16.30 2.58 0.35
N GLU A 80 -17.47 1.94 0.41
CA GLU A 80 -17.57 0.50 0.16
C GLU A 80 -17.00 0.11 -1.21
N ARG A 81 -17.09 1.01 -2.20
CA ARG A 81 -16.50 0.82 -3.53
C ARG A 81 -14.99 0.67 -3.43
N ILE A 82 -14.31 1.62 -2.79
CA ILE A 82 -12.85 1.59 -2.63
C ILE A 82 -12.41 0.31 -1.90
N ILE A 83 -13.14 -0.09 -0.86
CA ILE A 83 -12.83 -1.30 -0.09
C ILE A 83 -13.01 -2.56 -0.96
N LYS A 84 -14.14 -2.66 -1.69
CA LYS A 84 -14.43 -3.80 -2.57
C LYS A 84 -13.46 -3.89 -3.73
N ASP A 85 -13.17 -2.79 -4.41
CA ASP A 85 -12.24 -2.75 -5.54
C ASP A 85 -10.82 -3.15 -5.09
N THR A 86 -10.39 -2.69 -3.91
CA THR A 86 -9.11 -3.12 -3.32
C THR A 86 -9.08 -4.62 -3.08
N ALA A 87 -10.13 -5.19 -2.49
CA ALA A 87 -10.22 -6.62 -2.22
C ALA A 87 -10.30 -7.45 -3.53
N ILE A 88 -11.00 -6.98 -4.54
CA ILE A 88 -11.06 -7.60 -5.87
C ILE A 88 -9.66 -7.63 -6.50
N LEU A 89 -8.92 -6.53 -6.44
CA LEU A 89 -7.55 -6.48 -6.95
C LEU A 89 -6.63 -7.45 -6.21
N ILE A 90 -6.70 -7.51 -4.87
CA ILE A 90 -5.90 -8.43 -4.04
C ILE A 90 -6.14 -9.89 -4.40
N ASN A 91 -7.35 -10.24 -4.80
CA ASN A 91 -7.74 -11.63 -5.06
C ASN A 91 -7.79 -12.01 -6.55
N ARG A 92 -7.44 -11.10 -7.42
CA ARG A 92 -7.49 -11.32 -8.88
C ARG A 92 -6.65 -12.55 -9.28
N ASN A 93 -7.21 -13.46 -10.07
CA ASN A 93 -6.60 -14.74 -10.49
C ASN A 93 -6.25 -15.70 -9.33
N ILE A 94 -6.72 -15.44 -8.10
CA ILE A 94 -6.51 -16.28 -6.93
C ILE A 94 -7.85 -16.87 -6.46
N SER A 95 -8.79 -15.97 -6.17
CA SER A 95 -10.15 -16.29 -5.76
C SER A 95 -11.05 -15.17 -6.26
N GLU A 96 -11.96 -15.47 -7.16
CA GLU A 96 -12.86 -14.45 -7.69
C GLU A 96 -13.82 -13.99 -6.60
N ILE A 97 -13.73 -12.72 -6.25
CA ILE A 97 -14.66 -12.04 -5.34
C ILE A 97 -15.54 -11.12 -6.17
N SER A 98 -16.85 -11.29 -6.02
CA SER A 98 -17.84 -10.39 -6.64
C SER A 98 -18.40 -9.35 -5.67
N GLY A 99 -18.02 -9.42 -4.40
CA GLY A 99 -18.52 -8.57 -3.33
C GLY A 99 -18.21 -9.13 -1.96
N TYR A 100 -19.05 -8.83 -0.98
CA TYR A 100 -18.92 -9.40 0.35
C TYR A 100 -19.22 -10.90 0.35
N ARG A 101 -18.60 -11.62 1.28
CA ARG A 101 -18.80 -13.06 1.42
C ARG A 101 -20.24 -13.44 1.68
N THR A 102 -20.64 -14.55 1.11
CA THR A 102 -21.96 -15.18 1.28
C THR A 102 -21.91 -16.42 2.16
N VAL A 103 -20.70 -16.80 2.61
CA VAL A 103 -20.46 -17.95 3.47
C VAL A 103 -19.91 -17.54 4.81
N SER A 104 -20.18 -18.33 5.85
CA SER A 104 -19.58 -18.13 7.17
C SER A 104 -18.11 -18.52 7.11
N VAL A 105 -17.24 -17.70 7.73
CA VAL A 105 -15.79 -17.91 7.78
C VAL A 105 -15.32 -17.99 9.24
N ARG A 106 -14.13 -18.54 9.43
CA ARG A 106 -13.40 -18.49 10.70
C ARG A 106 -12.02 -17.90 10.47
N ILE A 107 -11.60 -17.01 11.36
CA ILE A 107 -10.26 -16.44 11.33
C ILE A 107 -9.32 -17.45 11.98
N ARG A 108 -8.32 -17.89 11.22
CA ARG A 108 -7.37 -18.90 11.71
C ARG A 108 -6.55 -18.34 12.88
N GLY A 109 -6.63 -19.02 14.02
CA GLY A 109 -5.88 -18.63 15.23
C GLY A 109 -6.53 -17.53 16.06
N ALA A 110 -7.75 -17.05 15.71
CA ALA A 110 -8.52 -16.12 16.52
C ALA A 110 -9.69 -16.82 17.21
N GLU A 111 -10.02 -16.39 18.41
CA GLU A 111 -11.23 -16.82 19.14
C GLU A 111 -12.47 -16.10 18.63
N HIS A 112 -12.30 -14.89 18.07
CA HIS A 112 -13.38 -14.10 17.53
C HIS A 112 -14.06 -14.82 16.37
N ILE A 113 -15.39 -14.82 16.36
CA ILE A 113 -16.23 -15.35 15.27
C ILE A 113 -16.78 -14.17 14.50
N PRO A 114 -16.43 -14.02 13.20
CA PRO A 114 -16.99 -12.95 12.38
C PRO A 114 -18.50 -13.05 12.26
N PRO A 115 -19.20 -11.91 11.98
CA PRO A 115 -20.63 -11.87 11.79
C PRO A 115 -21.13 -12.83 10.72
N GLU A 116 -22.38 -13.26 10.81
CA GLU A 116 -23.02 -14.06 9.76
C GLU A 116 -23.09 -13.29 8.43
N PRO A 117 -23.01 -13.97 7.27
CA PRO A 117 -22.95 -13.32 5.96
C PRO A 117 -24.07 -12.29 5.71
N VAL A 118 -25.27 -12.59 6.16
CA VAL A 118 -26.44 -11.70 6.02
C VAL A 118 -26.26 -10.34 6.71
N GLN A 119 -25.39 -10.27 7.72
CA GLN A 119 -25.11 -9.05 8.49
C GLN A 119 -24.01 -8.18 7.85
N ILE A 120 -23.18 -8.75 6.95
CA ILE A 120 -22.00 -8.08 6.42
C ILE A 120 -22.34 -6.76 5.70
N PRO A 121 -23.36 -6.69 4.81
CA PRO A 121 -23.66 -5.44 4.13
C PRO A 121 -23.99 -4.30 5.11
N GLN A 122 -24.79 -4.59 6.13
CA GLN A 122 -25.13 -3.60 7.16
C GLN A 122 -23.92 -3.22 8.01
N GLN A 123 -23.08 -4.19 8.39
CA GLN A 123 -21.86 -3.94 9.17
C GLN A 123 -20.87 -3.06 8.40
N MET A 124 -20.72 -3.28 7.09
CA MET A 124 -19.82 -2.51 6.25
C MET A 124 -20.38 -1.09 5.95
N MET A 125 -21.69 -0.94 5.80
CA MET A 125 -22.32 0.37 5.73
C MET A 125 -22.02 1.20 6.99
N TYR A 126 -22.21 0.62 8.18
CA TYR A 126 -21.88 1.28 9.45
C TYR A 126 -20.37 1.52 9.61
N PHE A 127 -19.54 0.58 9.15
CA PHE A 127 -18.08 0.73 9.16
C PHE A 127 -17.67 1.98 8.38
N VAL A 128 -18.11 2.12 7.13
CA VAL A 128 -17.78 3.26 6.27
C VAL A 128 -18.35 4.56 6.82
N TYR A 129 -19.58 4.54 7.33
CA TYR A 129 -20.17 5.73 7.96
C TYR A 129 -19.34 6.18 9.17
N ASN A 130 -19.04 5.28 10.10
CA ASN A 130 -18.27 5.62 11.29
C ASN A 130 -16.83 6.02 10.94
N TYR A 131 -16.21 5.38 9.97
CA TYR A 131 -14.86 5.74 9.49
C TYR A 131 -14.78 7.21 9.06
N ASN A 132 -15.79 7.70 8.37
CA ASN A 132 -15.80 9.07 7.83
C ASN A 132 -16.33 10.12 8.82
N HIS A 133 -17.13 9.74 9.84
CA HIS A 133 -17.85 10.69 10.68
C HIS A 133 -17.50 10.63 12.17
N THR A 134 -16.76 9.60 12.63
CA THR A 134 -16.32 9.56 14.03
C THR A 134 -15.08 10.43 14.21
N GLU A 135 -15.09 11.26 15.25
CA GLU A 135 -13.91 12.00 15.67
C GLU A 135 -12.98 11.10 16.48
N PHE A 136 -11.68 11.23 16.24
CA PHE A 136 -10.61 10.50 16.91
C PHE A 136 -9.57 11.49 17.40
N ASP A 137 -8.89 11.18 18.50
CA ASP A 137 -7.84 12.02 19.09
C ASP A 137 -6.61 12.11 18.17
N SER A 138 -6.36 11.06 17.39
CA SER A 138 -5.26 11.00 16.43
C SER A 138 -5.61 10.15 15.20
N VAL A 139 -4.84 10.33 14.12
CA VAL A 139 -4.95 9.45 12.94
C VAL A 139 -4.54 8.03 13.31
N TYR A 140 -3.56 7.85 14.19
CA TYR A 140 -3.12 6.53 14.64
C TYR A 140 -4.19 5.80 15.46
N GLN A 141 -4.91 6.51 16.33
CA GLN A 141 -6.06 5.98 17.03
C GLN A 141 -7.16 5.53 16.04
N LYS A 142 -7.45 6.38 15.05
CA LYS A 142 -8.43 6.07 14.00
C LYS A 142 -8.07 4.79 13.27
N ILE A 143 -6.84 4.69 12.74
CA ILE A 143 -6.43 3.50 11.98
C ILE A 143 -6.39 2.24 12.85
N ALA A 144 -5.97 2.31 14.11
CA ALA A 144 -5.96 1.17 15.01
C ALA A 144 -7.38 0.64 15.26
N GLN A 145 -8.31 1.50 15.64
CA GLN A 145 -9.69 1.10 15.94
C GLN A 145 -10.43 0.62 14.70
N THR A 146 -10.30 1.33 13.58
CA THR A 146 -10.97 0.94 12.34
C THR A 146 -10.39 -0.32 11.73
N HIS A 147 -9.07 -0.53 11.85
CA HIS A 147 -8.45 -1.78 11.40
C HIS A 147 -8.93 -2.98 12.22
N LEU A 148 -8.93 -2.90 13.55
CA LEU A 148 -9.51 -3.92 14.41
C LEU A 148 -10.96 -4.24 14.02
N ARG A 149 -11.76 -3.20 13.80
CA ARG A 149 -13.15 -3.37 13.40
C ARG A 149 -13.30 -4.06 12.04
N PHE A 150 -12.46 -3.68 11.06
CA PHE A 150 -12.45 -4.31 9.74
C PHE A 150 -12.08 -5.80 9.82
N GLU A 151 -11.03 -6.13 10.57
CA GLU A 151 -10.60 -7.52 10.79
C GLU A 151 -11.68 -8.35 11.51
N GLN A 152 -12.42 -7.76 12.45
CA GLN A 152 -13.55 -8.41 13.13
C GLN A 152 -14.74 -8.69 12.20
N ILE A 153 -15.07 -7.76 11.31
CA ILE A 153 -16.16 -7.96 10.31
C ILE A 153 -15.75 -9.05 9.33
N HIS A 154 -14.49 -9.05 8.91
CA HIS A 154 -13.92 -10.00 7.96
C HIS A 154 -14.79 -10.17 6.71
N PRO A 155 -15.00 -9.07 5.94
CA PRO A 155 -16.11 -9.00 4.98
C PRO A 155 -15.95 -9.84 3.72
N PHE A 156 -14.76 -10.36 3.42
CA PHE A 156 -14.47 -11.14 2.22
C PHE A 156 -14.13 -12.61 2.54
N GLU A 157 -14.18 -13.47 1.53
CA GLU A 157 -13.79 -14.87 1.69
C GLU A 157 -12.28 -15.06 1.82
N ASP A 158 -11.49 -14.17 1.18
CA ASP A 158 -10.02 -14.13 1.25
C ASP A 158 -9.52 -12.69 1.16
N GLY A 159 -8.28 -12.45 1.56
CA GLY A 159 -7.60 -11.17 1.39
C GLY A 159 -7.97 -10.07 2.38
N ASN A 160 -8.72 -10.36 3.45
CA ASN A 160 -9.12 -9.35 4.43
C ASN A 160 -7.90 -8.66 5.07
N GLY A 161 -6.93 -9.40 5.61
CA GLY A 161 -5.74 -8.85 6.22
C GLY A 161 -4.94 -7.96 5.26
N ARG A 162 -4.73 -8.39 4.01
CA ARG A 162 -4.05 -7.60 2.98
C ARG A 162 -4.81 -6.31 2.65
N THR A 163 -6.12 -6.42 2.47
CA THR A 163 -7.01 -5.25 2.26
C THR A 163 -6.97 -4.31 3.47
N GLY A 164 -7.14 -4.82 4.69
CA GLY A 164 -7.11 -4.02 5.91
C GLY A 164 -5.79 -3.25 6.08
N ARG A 165 -4.64 -3.88 5.82
CA ARG A 165 -3.34 -3.21 5.87
C ARG A 165 -3.18 -2.12 4.80
N LEU A 166 -3.81 -2.25 3.65
CA LEU A 166 -3.85 -1.18 2.66
C LEU A 166 -4.74 -0.01 3.10
N LEU A 167 -5.84 -0.27 3.79
CA LEU A 167 -6.70 0.79 4.35
C LEU A 167 -6.00 1.60 5.46
N LEU A 168 -5.09 0.99 6.24
CA LEU A 168 -4.22 1.74 7.16
C LEU A 168 -3.43 2.80 6.39
N ASN A 169 -2.77 2.38 5.30
CA ASN A 169 -1.94 3.26 4.49
C ASN A 169 -2.76 4.31 3.73
N TYR A 170 -4.00 3.99 3.32
CA TYR A 170 -4.91 4.97 2.75
C TYR A 170 -5.13 6.16 3.69
N GLU A 171 -5.44 5.90 4.96
CA GLU A 171 -5.71 6.97 5.93
C GLU A 171 -4.44 7.76 6.30
N LEU A 172 -3.32 7.07 6.50
CA LEU A 172 -2.04 7.74 6.79
C LEU A 172 -1.64 8.69 5.65
N LEU A 173 -1.64 8.21 4.42
CA LEU A 173 -1.25 9.00 3.27
C LEU A 173 -2.22 10.14 2.97
N LYS A 174 -3.52 9.94 3.18
CA LYS A 174 -4.54 10.99 3.09
C LYS A 174 -4.28 12.13 4.07
N ASN A 175 -3.74 11.82 5.24
CA ASN A 175 -3.37 12.80 6.27
C ASN A 175 -1.90 13.26 6.18
N ASN A 176 -1.23 12.98 5.06
CA ASN A 176 0.17 13.35 4.83
C ASN A 176 1.13 12.77 5.88
N LEU A 177 0.83 11.58 6.40
CA LEU A 177 1.68 10.81 7.30
C LEU A 177 2.41 9.70 6.52
N ALA A 178 3.58 9.30 7.01
CA ALA A 178 4.33 8.22 6.39
C ALA A 178 3.57 6.90 6.48
N PRO A 179 3.57 6.09 5.39
CA PRO A 179 2.88 4.81 5.39
C PRO A 179 3.55 3.82 6.34
N VAL A 180 2.84 2.77 6.71
CA VAL A 180 3.37 1.68 7.54
C VAL A 180 3.61 0.42 6.72
N VAL A 181 4.69 -0.27 7.04
CA VAL A 181 4.97 -1.63 6.59
C VAL A 181 5.12 -2.48 7.83
N ILE A 182 4.13 -3.34 8.11
CA ILE A 182 4.17 -4.26 9.26
C ILE A 182 5.14 -5.39 8.92
N PRO A 183 6.28 -5.53 9.64
CA PRO A 183 7.26 -6.56 9.35
C PRO A 183 6.68 -7.97 9.62
N LYS A 184 6.94 -8.92 8.71
CA LYS A 184 6.42 -10.29 8.86
C LYS A 184 7.00 -11.05 10.06
N ASP A 185 8.15 -10.66 10.56
CA ASP A 185 8.76 -11.19 11.78
C ASP A 185 8.07 -10.66 13.04
N ARG A 186 7.35 -9.52 12.97
CA ARG A 186 6.47 -9.00 14.01
C ARG A 186 5.00 -9.52 13.89
N ARG A 187 4.78 -10.55 13.06
CA ARG A 187 3.45 -11.15 12.83
C ARG A 187 2.79 -11.63 14.13
N SER A 188 3.54 -12.22 15.03
CA SER A 188 3.01 -12.75 16.31
C SER A 188 2.44 -11.61 17.17
N ASP A 189 3.22 -10.54 17.36
CA ASP A 189 2.83 -9.37 18.15
C ASP A 189 1.58 -8.71 17.54
N TYR A 190 1.60 -8.56 16.20
CA TYR A 190 0.48 -7.97 15.45
C TYR A 190 -0.80 -8.80 15.62
N PHE A 191 -0.73 -10.12 15.48
CA PHE A 191 -1.91 -10.99 15.68
C PHE A 191 -2.37 -11.08 17.13
N GLU A 192 -1.48 -10.94 18.09
CA GLU A 192 -1.83 -10.84 19.50
C GLU A 192 -2.65 -9.58 19.77
N MET A 193 -2.22 -8.42 19.23
CA MET A 193 -3.00 -7.17 19.35
C MET A 193 -4.38 -7.29 18.70
N LEU A 194 -4.49 -7.92 17.51
CA LEU A 194 -5.76 -8.16 16.86
C LEU A 194 -6.66 -9.11 17.68
N GLY A 195 -6.10 -10.22 18.15
CA GLY A 195 -6.84 -11.23 18.92
C GLY A 195 -7.37 -10.70 20.26
N ASN A 196 -6.58 -9.87 20.92
CA ASN A 196 -6.95 -9.24 22.19
C ASN A 196 -7.82 -7.98 22.01
N ASN A 197 -8.08 -7.57 20.78
CA ASN A 197 -8.77 -6.30 20.44
C ASN A 197 -8.10 -5.09 21.13
N ASP A 198 -6.76 -5.10 21.20
CA ASP A 198 -5.97 -4.07 21.90
C ASP A 198 -5.66 -2.89 20.95
N SER A 199 -6.61 -1.96 20.89
CA SER A 199 -6.45 -0.76 20.06
C SER A 199 -5.33 0.16 20.54
N VAL A 200 -5.02 0.20 21.83
CA VAL A 200 -3.98 1.06 22.39
C VAL A 200 -2.58 0.54 22.03
N ALA A 201 -2.37 -0.77 22.16
CA ALA A 201 -1.11 -1.37 21.73
C ALA A 201 -0.91 -1.27 20.23
N LEU A 202 -1.98 -1.50 19.45
CA LEU A 202 -1.94 -1.38 17.98
C LEU A 202 -1.68 0.06 17.53
N GLU A 203 -2.28 1.06 18.17
CA GLU A 203 -2.02 2.49 17.90
C GLU A 203 -0.54 2.81 18.05
N LYS A 204 0.06 2.49 19.20
CA LYS A 204 1.49 2.72 19.45
C LYS A 204 2.39 1.99 18.48
N PHE A 205 2.04 0.75 18.14
CA PHE A 205 2.77 -0.05 17.17
C PHE A 205 2.77 0.58 15.77
N LEU A 206 1.62 1.05 15.31
CA LEU A 206 1.49 1.70 13.99
C LEU A 206 2.17 3.07 13.97
N GLU A 207 2.08 3.84 15.06
CA GLU A 207 2.80 5.11 15.19
C GLU A 207 4.32 4.91 15.12
N GLU A 208 4.86 3.94 15.87
CA GLU A 208 6.29 3.58 15.82
C GLU A 208 6.74 3.28 14.38
N LEU A 209 6.00 2.43 13.67
CA LEU A 209 6.33 2.06 12.29
C LEU A 209 6.25 3.26 11.32
N SER A 210 5.25 4.13 11.49
CA SER A 210 5.13 5.35 10.68
C SER A 210 6.28 6.33 10.94
N MET A 211 6.70 6.47 12.19
CA MET A 211 7.87 7.31 12.53
C MET A 211 9.18 6.76 11.94
N GLN A 212 9.37 5.43 11.97
CA GLN A 212 10.52 4.79 11.33
C GLN A 212 10.52 5.01 9.82
N GLU A 213 9.36 4.92 9.18
CA GLU A 213 9.22 5.18 7.75
C GLU A 213 9.42 6.66 7.42
N GLN A 214 8.98 7.58 8.27
CA GLN A 214 9.25 9.00 8.12
C GLN A 214 10.74 9.32 8.13
N GLU A 215 11.52 8.64 8.98
CA GLU A 215 12.97 8.80 9.01
C GLU A 215 13.63 8.19 7.76
N ARG A 216 13.14 7.07 7.26
CA ARG A 216 13.57 6.51 5.98
C ARG A 216 13.36 7.50 4.82
N ILE A 217 12.18 8.12 4.76
CA ILE A 217 11.86 9.15 3.75
C ILE A 217 12.83 10.34 3.83
N ARG A 218 13.21 10.77 5.04
CA ARG A 218 14.15 11.88 5.23
C ARG A 218 15.57 11.54 4.78
N THR A 219 15.98 10.30 4.94
CA THR A 219 17.35 9.84 4.65
C THR A 219 17.53 9.38 3.22
N MET A 220 16.46 9.06 2.51
CA MET A 220 16.51 8.71 1.09
C MET A 220 16.54 9.97 0.22
N PRO A 221 17.64 10.25 -0.50
CA PRO A 221 17.69 11.41 -1.37
C PRO A 221 16.71 11.27 -2.53
N VAL A 222 16.02 12.37 -2.87
CA VAL A 222 15.28 12.43 -4.13
C VAL A 222 16.31 12.43 -5.26
N LYS A 223 16.50 11.30 -5.92
CA LYS A 223 17.17 11.30 -7.22
C LYS A 223 16.19 11.88 -8.22
N GLU A 224 16.54 13.00 -8.84
CA GLU A 224 15.79 13.54 -9.98
C GLU A 224 15.50 12.40 -10.95
N SER A 225 14.25 12.25 -11.37
CA SER A 225 13.88 11.16 -12.27
C SER A 225 14.76 11.26 -13.52
N VAL A 226 15.22 10.13 -14.04
CA VAL A 226 16.00 10.06 -15.30
C VAL A 226 15.28 10.85 -16.41
N VAL A 227 13.95 10.85 -16.39
CA VAL A 227 13.10 11.61 -17.33
C VAL A 227 13.24 13.12 -17.14
N GLU A 228 13.34 13.64 -15.91
CA GLU A 228 13.56 15.08 -15.67
C GLU A 228 14.97 15.48 -16.03
N THR A 229 15.97 14.66 -15.68
CA THR A 229 17.37 14.85 -16.08
C THR A 229 17.50 14.85 -17.62
N LEU A 230 16.82 13.93 -18.31
CA LEU A 230 16.80 13.90 -19.79
C LEU A 230 16.09 15.12 -20.39
N LYS A 231 14.97 15.57 -19.81
CA LYS A 231 14.28 16.79 -20.24
C LYS A 231 15.13 18.04 -20.04
N GLU A 232 15.82 18.13 -18.90
CA GLU A 232 16.70 19.25 -18.61
C GLU A 232 17.93 19.24 -19.52
N ASN A 233 18.55 18.09 -19.75
CA ASN A 233 19.64 17.95 -20.69
C ASN A 233 19.23 18.30 -22.11
N LYS A 234 18.02 17.91 -22.55
CA LYS A 234 17.47 18.28 -23.84
C LYS A 234 17.25 19.79 -23.96
N ARG A 235 16.68 20.43 -22.93
CA ARG A 235 16.51 21.90 -22.88
C ARG A 235 17.85 22.63 -22.93
N LYS A 236 18.86 22.14 -22.21
CA LYS A 236 20.23 22.69 -22.21
C LYS A 236 20.87 22.56 -23.61
N ALA A 237 20.68 21.43 -24.28
CA ALA A 237 21.19 21.21 -25.64
C ALA A 237 20.50 22.14 -26.66
N GLU A 238 19.18 22.26 -26.61
CA GLU A 238 18.42 23.15 -27.48
C GLU A 238 18.78 24.64 -27.28
N ALA A 239 19.01 25.06 -26.01
CA ALA A 239 19.47 26.41 -25.70
C ALA A 239 20.86 26.70 -26.27
N LYS A 240 21.79 25.74 -26.17
CA LYS A 240 23.15 25.86 -26.71
C LYS A 240 23.16 25.92 -28.25
N ASP A 241 22.32 25.16 -28.90
CA ASP A 241 22.16 25.21 -30.37
C ASP A 241 21.55 26.52 -30.84
N ALA A 242 20.61 27.09 -30.06
CA ALA A 242 20.03 28.39 -30.37
C ALA A 242 21.04 29.55 -30.20
N GLU A 243 21.96 29.42 -29.25
CA GLU A 243 23.04 30.40 -29.03
C GLU A 243 24.11 30.32 -30.12
N ASN A 244 24.48 29.14 -30.56
CA ASN A 244 25.42 28.91 -31.68
C ASN A 244 24.87 29.42 -33.04
N ARG A 245 23.59 29.37 -33.25
CA ARG A 245 22.94 29.91 -34.47
C ARG A 245 22.90 31.44 -34.50
N LYS A 246 23.11 32.12 -33.37
CA LYS A 246 23.11 33.60 -33.31
C LYS A 246 24.52 34.22 -33.49
N GLN A 247 25.57 33.41 -33.54
CA GLN A 247 26.92 33.92 -33.82
C GLN A 247 27.05 34.17 -35.33
N PRO A 248 27.39 35.40 -35.79
CA PRO A 248 27.56 35.70 -37.18
C PRO A 248 28.81 34.98 -37.72
N HIS A 249 28.63 34.27 -38.86
CA HIS A 249 29.76 33.74 -39.62
C HIS A 249 30.67 34.89 -40.02
N VAL A 250 31.78 35.04 -39.34
CA VAL A 250 32.88 35.91 -39.85
C VAL A 250 33.43 35.23 -41.09
N LYS A 251 33.10 35.77 -42.26
CA LYS A 251 33.76 35.40 -43.49
C LYS A 251 35.18 35.96 -43.43
N THR A 252 36.15 35.08 -43.33
CA THR A 252 37.54 35.40 -43.66
C THR A 252 37.70 35.41 -45.18
N GLU A 253 37.99 36.58 -45.75
CA GLU A 253 38.49 36.74 -47.09
C GLU A 253 39.94 36.20 -47.24
#